data_4dfac2cda968539956a63779ceab4f7e
#
_entry.id   4dfac2cda968539956a63779ceab4f7e
#
_cell.length_a   1.000
_cell.length_b   1.000
_cell.length_c   1.000
_cell.angle_alpha   90.00
_cell.angle_beta   90.00
_cell.angle_gamma   90.00
#
_symmetry.space_group_name_H-M   'P 1'
#
loop_
_entity.id
_entity.type
_entity.pdbx_description
1 polymer ?
#
loop_
_entity_poly.entity_id
_entity_poly.type
_entity_poly.pdbx_seq_one_letter_code
_entity_poly.pdbx_strand_id
1 'polypeptide(L)'
;VRPLTRRFTDARQEAAKLVADAQNRAQRAYEAKMADAETDAKRLRSEAEAQIASERDAMLRGARNEVASLALLAAAKVAQRPTEDGDRALVDSFLAEVGEQA
;
A
#
# COMPACT_ATOMS: atom_id res chain seq x y z
N VAL A 1 47.59 -51.80 -6.68
CA VAL A 1 46.70 -51.62 -5.56
C VAL A 1 46.70 -50.16 -5.09
N ARG A 2 47.85 -49.53 -4.89
CA ARG A 2 48.01 -48.16 -4.50
C ARG A 2 47.39 -47.13 -5.50
N PRO A 3 47.63 -47.28 -6.84
CA PRO A 3 47.01 -46.36 -7.79
C PRO A 3 45.47 -46.34 -7.76
N LEU A 4 44.86 -47.49 -7.57
CA LEU A 4 43.40 -47.61 -7.46
C LEU A 4 42.87 -46.98 -6.19
N THR A 5 43.54 -47.21 -5.05
CA THR A 5 43.19 -46.62 -3.76
C THR A 5 43.32 -45.11 -3.81
N ARG A 6 44.39 -44.60 -4.43
CA ARG A 6 44.61 -43.16 -4.59
C ARG A 6 43.55 -42.51 -5.49
N ARG A 7 43.21 -43.15 -6.59
CA ARG A 7 42.14 -42.69 -7.48
C ARG A 7 40.79 -42.63 -6.76
N PHE A 8 40.53 -43.63 -5.96
CA PHE A 8 39.31 -43.68 -5.18
C PHE A 8 39.25 -42.56 -4.14
N THR A 9 40.37 -42.33 -3.45
CA THR A 9 40.48 -41.24 -2.47
C THR A 9 40.33 -39.87 -3.15
N ASP A 10 40.99 -39.68 -4.30
CA ASP A 10 40.92 -38.44 -5.07
C ASP A 10 39.50 -38.19 -5.57
N ALA A 11 38.81 -39.23 -6.03
CA ALA A 11 37.41 -39.13 -6.47
C ALA A 11 36.49 -38.73 -5.32
N ARG A 12 36.72 -39.28 -4.12
CA ARG A 12 35.96 -38.89 -2.92
C ARG A 12 36.21 -37.45 -2.54
N GLN A 13 37.45 -36.99 -2.61
CA GLN A 13 37.80 -35.61 -2.29
C GLN A 13 37.19 -34.66 -3.31
N GLU A 14 37.19 -34.99 -4.59
CA GLU A 14 36.53 -34.20 -5.63
C GLU A 14 35.04 -34.14 -5.43
N ALA A 15 34.41 -35.28 -5.10
CA ALA A 15 33.00 -35.34 -4.83
C ALA A 15 32.63 -34.48 -3.62
N ALA A 16 33.42 -34.53 -2.55
CA ALA A 16 33.21 -33.70 -1.37
C ALA A 16 33.34 -32.21 -1.71
N LYS A 17 34.30 -31.82 -2.54
CA LYS A 17 34.47 -30.45 -3.02
C LYS A 17 33.26 -29.98 -3.82
N LEU A 18 32.77 -30.81 -4.73
CA LEU A 18 31.60 -30.49 -5.55
C LEU A 18 30.37 -30.26 -4.70
N VAL A 19 30.18 -31.12 -3.68
CA VAL A 19 29.06 -30.98 -2.75
C VAL A 19 29.17 -29.68 -1.94
N ALA A 20 30.39 -29.41 -1.41
CA ALA A 20 30.64 -28.20 -0.64
C ALA A 20 30.43 -26.93 -1.49
N ASP A 21 30.91 -26.93 -2.74
CA ASP A 21 30.71 -25.82 -3.66
C ASP A 21 29.24 -25.62 -4.01
N ALA A 22 28.50 -26.71 -4.21
CA ALA A 22 27.06 -26.65 -4.48
C ALA A 22 26.31 -26.10 -3.30
N GLN A 23 26.65 -26.51 -2.08
CA GLN A 23 26.04 -25.97 -0.85
C GLN A 23 26.32 -24.48 -0.69
N ASN A 24 27.57 -24.06 -0.95
CA ASN A 24 27.94 -22.65 -0.87
C ASN A 24 27.20 -21.81 -1.91
N ARG A 25 27.05 -22.30 -3.13
CA ARG A 25 26.29 -21.64 -4.17
C ARG A 25 24.82 -21.55 -3.82
N ALA A 26 24.26 -22.62 -3.29
CA ALA A 26 22.87 -22.64 -2.85
C ALA A 26 22.62 -21.65 -1.72
N GLN A 27 23.55 -21.56 -0.77
CA GLN A 27 23.45 -20.60 0.34
C GLN A 27 23.48 -19.16 -0.17
N ARG A 28 24.40 -18.85 -1.08
CA ARG A 28 24.49 -17.51 -1.68
C ARG A 28 23.23 -17.16 -2.47
N ALA A 29 22.72 -18.12 -3.24
CA ALA A 29 21.49 -17.92 -4.00
C ALA A 29 20.29 -17.67 -3.07
N TYR A 30 20.22 -18.42 -1.98
CA TYR A 30 19.18 -18.22 -0.96
C TYR A 30 19.27 -16.82 -0.34
N GLU A 31 20.47 -16.42 0.07
CA GLU A 31 20.68 -15.09 0.67
C GLU A 31 20.35 -13.96 -0.30
N ALA A 32 20.73 -14.12 -1.57
CA ALA A 32 20.42 -13.14 -2.61
C ALA A 32 18.91 -13.03 -2.83
N LYS A 33 18.22 -14.15 -2.88
CA LYS A 33 16.75 -14.16 -3.03
C LYS A 33 16.05 -13.57 -1.83
N MET A 34 16.54 -13.83 -0.63
CA MET A 34 15.96 -13.23 0.59
C MET A 34 16.15 -11.71 0.60
N ALA A 35 17.32 -11.23 0.18
CA ALA A 35 17.60 -9.81 0.08
C ALA A 35 16.69 -9.14 -0.97
N ASP A 36 16.51 -9.77 -2.13
CA ASP A 36 15.62 -9.29 -3.18
C ASP A 36 14.17 -9.25 -2.70
N ALA A 37 13.73 -10.29 -2.00
CA ALA A 37 12.38 -10.35 -1.43
C ALA A 37 12.14 -9.25 -0.41
N GLU A 38 13.11 -8.96 0.45
CA GLU A 38 13.03 -7.85 1.41
C GLU A 38 12.91 -6.51 0.70
N THR A 39 13.72 -6.29 -0.33
CA THR A 39 13.69 -5.07 -1.13
C THR A 39 12.33 -4.90 -1.81
N ASP A 40 11.82 -5.97 -2.41
CA ASP A 40 10.51 -5.97 -3.06
C ASP A 40 9.39 -5.71 -2.07
N ALA A 41 9.45 -6.33 -0.89
CA ALA A 41 8.46 -6.11 0.16
C ALA A 41 8.43 -4.66 0.63
N LYS A 42 9.59 -4.04 0.82
CA LYS A 42 9.70 -2.63 1.20
C LYS A 42 9.14 -1.71 0.11
N ARG A 43 9.46 -2.01 -1.15
CA ARG A 43 8.95 -1.25 -2.29
C ARG A 43 7.43 -1.33 -2.38
N LEU A 44 6.87 -2.53 -2.27
CA LEU A 44 5.43 -2.75 -2.30
C LEU A 44 4.72 -2.03 -1.16
N ARG A 45 5.29 -2.08 0.04
CA ARG A 45 4.74 -1.36 1.20
C ARG A 45 4.74 0.14 0.96
N SER A 46 5.85 0.68 0.46
CA SER A 46 5.97 2.10 0.16
C SER A 46 4.96 2.54 -0.90
N GLU A 47 4.80 1.75 -1.97
CA GLU A 47 3.82 2.02 -3.01
C GLU A 47 2.38 1.98 -2.47
N ALA A 48 2.08 0.99 -1.63
CA ALA A 48 0.75 0.87 -1.02
C ALA A 48 0.46 2.05 -0.08
N GLU A 49 1.42 2.49 0.71
CA GLU A 49 1.27 3.65 1.58
C GLU A 49 1.03 4.93 0.79
N ALA A 50 1.77 5.11 -0.31
CA ALA A 50 1.60 6.26 -1.20
C ALA A 50 0.22 6.25 -1.87
N GLN A 51 -0.25 5.08 -2.29
CA GLN A 51 -1.56 4.93 -2.90
C GLN A 51 -2.68 5.21 -1.89
N ILE A 52 -2.57 4.71 -0.67
CA ILE A 52 -3.52 4.99 0.41
C ILE A 52 -3.59 6.48 0.71
N ALA A 53 -2.44 7.16 0.79
CA ALA A 53 -2.38 8.60 1.01
C ALA A 53 -3.06 9.37 -0.13
N SER A 54 -2.81 8.97 -1.37
CA SER A 54 -3.42 9.57 -2.56
C SER A 54 -4.94 9.40 -2.56
N GLU A 55 -5.42 8.20 -2.24
CA GLU A 55 -6.86 7.91 -2.15
C GLU A 55 -7.53 8.71 -1.04
N ARG A 56 -6.87 8.82 0.11
CA ARG A 56 -7.37 9.64 1.22
C ARG A 56 -7.52 11.10 0.81
N ASP A 57 -6.50 11.66 0.14
CA ASP A 57 -6.55 13.04 -0.33
C ASP A 57 -7.67 13.25 -1.34
N ALA A 58 -7.87 12.29 -2.24
CA ALA A 58 -8.96 12.35 -3.22
C ALA A 58 -10.33 12.31 -2.53
N MET A 59 -10.50 11.44 -1.54
CA MET A 59 -11.72 11.36 -0.75
C MET A 59 -12.02 12.66 0.00
N LEU A 60 -11.01 13.24 0.63
CA LEU A 60 -11.16 14.51 1.35
C LEU A 60 -11.54 15.65 0.41
N ARG A 61 -10.93 15.71 -0.78
CA ARG A 61 -11.31 16.71 -1.78
C ARG A 61 -12.74 16.52 -2.26
N GLY A 62 -13.14 15.26 -2.49
CA GLY A 62 -14.52 14.95 -2.86
C GLY A 62 -15.51 15.37 -1.80
N ALA A 63 -15.23 15.07 -0.53
CA ALA A 63 -16.07 15.46 0.59
C ALA A 63 -16.18 16.99 0.71
N ARG A 64 -15.06 17.71 0.56
CA ARG A 64 -15.06 19.18 0.59
C ARG A 64 -15.91 19.77 -0.55
N ASN A 65 -15.81 19.18 -1.73
CA ASN A 65 -16.60 19.62 -2.88
C ASN A 65 -18.09 19.38 -2.66
N GLU A 66 -18.47 18.26 -2.06
CA GLU A 66 -19.87 17.99 -1.72
C GLU A 66 -20.41 18.99 -0.68
N VAL A 67 -19.64 19.27 0.36
CA VAL A 67 -20.02 20.25 1.38
C VAL A 67 -20.16 21.63 0.74
N ALA A 68 -19.24 22.02 -0.13
CA ALA A 68 -19.33 23.30 -0.83
C ALA A 68 -20.57 23.39 -1.71
N SER A 69 -20.92 22.31 -2.42
CA SER A 69 -22.12 22.24 -3.25
C SER A 69 -23.39 22.38 -2.40
N LEU A 70 -23.44 21.69 -1.26
CA LEU A 70 -24.56 21.78 -0.33
C LEU A 70 -24.68 23.19 0.25
N ALA A 71 -23.58 23.82 0.58
CA ALA A 71 -23.56 25.19 1.09
C ALA A 71 -24.11 26.18 0.05
N LEU A 72 -23.75 26.02 -1.21
CA LEU A 72 -24.23 26.85 -2.32
C LEU A 72 -25.76 26.66 -2.52
N LEU A 73 -26.21 25.40 -2.47
CA LEU A 73 -27.65 25.10 -2.57
C LEU A 73 -28.45 25.72 -1.42
N ALA A 74 -27.95 25.62 -0.19
CA ALA A 74 -28.56 26.22 0.98
C ALA A 74 -28.64 27.74 0.85
N ALA A 75 -27.54 28.38 0.41
CA ALA A 75 -27.50 29.82 0.19
C ALA A 75 -28.49 30.27 -0.88
N ALA A 76 -28.62 29.51 -1.97
CA ALA A 76 -29.58 29.79 -3.03
C ALA A 76 -31.01 29.70 -2.53
N LYS A 77 -31.32 28.69 -1.73
CA LYS A 77 -32.66 28.53 -1.13
C LYS A 77 -32.99 29.66 -0.16
N VAL A 78 -32.04 30.06 0.67
CA VAL A 78 -32.20 31.18 1.60
C VAL A 78 -32.48 32.49 0.83
N ALA A 79 -31.76 32.71 -0.28
CA ALA A 79 -31.97 33.89 -1.13
C ALA A 79 -33.36 33.92 -1.77
N GLN A 80 -33.99 32.77 -2.02
CA GLN A 80 -35.33 32.67 -2.59
C GLN A 80 -36.45 32.85 -1.59
N ARG A 81 -36.18 32.74 -0.28
CA ARG A 81 -37.18 32.85 0.79
C ARG A 81 -36.72 33.89 1.82
N PRO A 82 -37.16 35.17 1.67
CA PRO A 82 -36.67 36.24 2.53
C PRO A 82 -37.40 36.33 3.89
N THR A 83 -38.13 35.32 4.34
CA THR A 83 -38.81 35.32 5.64
C THR A 83 -37.95 34.63 6.71
N GLU A 84 -37.86 35.21 7.92
CA GLU A 84 -37.05 34.65 9.03
C GLU A 84 -37.40 33.20 9.37
N ASP A 85 -38.68 32.85 9.38
CA ASP A 85 -39.16 31.50 9.70
C ASP A 85 -38.72 30.49 8.61
N GLY A 86 -38.76 30.91 7.34
CA GLY A 86 -38.28 30.10 6.22
C GLY A 86 -36.78 29.87 6.28
N ASP A 87 -35.98 30.88 6.66
CA ASP A 87 -34.55 30.81 6.79
C ASP A 87 -34.13 29.85 7.88
N ARG A 88 -34.80 29.89 9.03
CA ARG A 88 -34.52 29.00 10.15
C ARG A 88 -34.79 27.53 9.77
N ALA A 89 -35.92 27.26 9.12
CA ALA A 89 -36.27 25.93 8.65
C ALA A 89 -35.26 25.40 7.64
N LEU A 90 -34.73 26.23 6.74
CA LEU A 90 -33.72 25.87 5.77
C LEU A 90 -32.38 25.57 6.41
N VAL A 91 -31.96 26.36 7.41
CA VAL A 91 -30.72 26.11 8.14
C VAL A 91 -30.80 24.79 8.90
N ASP A 92 -31.91 24.51 9.57
CA ASP A 92 -32.11 23.24 10.28
C ASP A 92 -32.09 22.06 9.33
N SER A 93 -32.72 22.18 8.17
CA SER A 93 -32.71 21.16 7.13
C SER A 93 -31.28 20.91 6.57
N PHE A 94 -30.55 22.00 6.35
CA PHE A 94 -29.17 21.91 5.87
C PHE A 94 -28.25 21.21 6.88
N LEU A 95 -28.36 21.55 8.15
CA LEU A 95 -27.61 20.94 9.23
C LEU A 95 -27.91 19.45 9.35
N ALA A 96 -29.15 19.04 9.18
CA ALA A 96 -29.57 17.64 9.19
C ALA A 96 -28.93 16.88 8.02
N GLU A 97 -28.94 17.46 6.81
CA GLU A 97 -28.31 16.84 5.62
C GLU A 97 -26.80 16.70 5.77
N VAL A 98 -26.13 17.72 6.30
CA VAL A 98 -24.68 17.66 6.54
C VAL A 98 -24.34 16.60 7.60
N GLY A 99 -25.19 16.51 8.65
CA GLY A 99 -25.02 15.48 9.68
C GLY A 99 -25.15 14.06 9.16
N GLU A 100 -26.04 13.82 8.21
CA GLU A 100 -26.22 12.50 7.58
C GLU A 100 -25.02 12.10 6.71
N GLN A 101 -24.35 13.07 6.07
CA GLN A 101 -23.21 12.81 5.19
C GLN A 101 -21.86 12.76 5.92
N ALA A 102 -21.80 13.25 7.13
CA ALA A 102 -20.59 13.17 7.94
C ALA A 102 -20.47 11.83 8.62
#